data_408226dfcf3b058a8562a95bb51f9777
#
_entry.id   408226dfcf3b058a8562a95bb51f9777
#
_cell.length_a   1.000
_cell.length_b   1.000
_cell.length_c   1.000
_cell.angle_alpha   90.00
_cell.angle_beta   90.00
_cell.angle_gamma   90.00
#
_symmetry.space_group_name_H-M   'P 1'
#
loop_
_entity.id
_entity.type
_entity.pdbx_description
1 polymer ?
#
loop_
_entity_poly.entity_id
_entity_poly.type
_entity_poly.pdbx_seq_one_letter_code
_entity_poly.pdbx_strand_id
1 'polypeptide(L)'
;GGSAAAVAAGIVPLAHGGDGGGSLRIPASHCGIFGLKTSRGLVPLGPDEAEAWDGLVSRLLMSRSVRDSAAALDAVRGSDPGAPYAAPEGPKSYQVAAARKPPKLRIGYSTRSIFGRKMHPDAVEAVDKAVSLLSALGHDVIEYDLPVVGQEGAKAYLTIVAANVANEIDWTQEVTGRKPDPKNFERATWFLKQVGGTLTAAEMSAARQWGLQQGRQFADIFGPEFDVHLSATVAAPPVRIGELAPSQAEQVALSVLQRVGPGPVLRKTLDDLAADSLEATPQTQIYNLTGQPAASVPMHVTRDGLPLGVQIAAALGQDALLLQLAAQIEAEQPWVDQLPTTGAL
;
A
#
# COMPACT_ATOMS: atom_id res chain seq x y z
N GLY A 1 -7.15 7.66 -3.18
CA GLY A 1 -8.29 8.03 -2.29
C GLY A 1 -9.58 8.14 -3.09
N GLY A 2 -9.63 8.95 -4.16
CA GLY A 2 -10.85 9.22 -4.94
C GLY A 2 -11.53 7.97 -5.51
N SER A 3 -10.74 7.04 -6.04
CA SER A 3 -11.26 5.76 -6.56
C SER A 3 -11.95 4.93 -5.47
N ALA A 4 -11.33 4.83 -4.29
CA ALA A 4 -11.92 4.12 -3.15
C ALA A 4 -13.22 4.79 -2.68
N ALA A 5 -13.23 6.12 -2.58
CA ALA A 5 -14.41 6.88 -2.21
C ALA A 5 -15.57 6.68 -3.21
N ALA A 6 -15.28 6.69 -4.51
CA ALA A 6 -16.27 6.46 -5.56
C ALA A 6 -16.90 5.06 -5.50
N VAL A 7 -16.07 4.03 -5.24
CA VAL A 7 -16.54 2.64 -5.07
C VAL A 7 -17.35 2.49 -3.78
N ALA A 8 -16.87 3.03 -2.66
CA ALA A 8 -17.55 2.97 -1.37
C ALA A 8 -18.90 3.70 -1.40
N ALA A 9 -18.99 4.85 -2.08
CA ALA A 9 -20.22 5.60 -2.26
C ALA A 9 -21.19 4.98 -3.29
N GLY A 10 -20.81 3.89 -3.96
CA GLY A 10 -21.65 3.24 -4.97
C GLY A 10 -21.76 4.01 -6.30
N ILE A 11 -20.89 5.00 -6.54
CA ILE A 11 -20.86 5.75 -7.79
C ILE A 11 -20.45 4.86 -8.96
N VAL A 12 -19.47 3.99 -8.73
CA VAL A 12 -19.01 2.98 -9.70
C VAL A 12 -18.78 1.64 -8.99
N PRO A 13 -18.98 0.51 -9.69
CA PRO A 13 -18.73 -0.82 -9.09
C PRO A 13 -17.22 -1.11 -8.91
N LEU A 14 -16.41 -0.60 -9.81
CA LEU A 14 -14.96 -0.80 -9.87
C LEU A 14 -14.26 0.53 -10.20
N ALA A 15 -13.10 0.78 -9.61
CA ALA A 15 -12.28 1.92 -9.95
C ALA A 15 -10.80 1.57 -9.94
N HIS A 16 -10.06 2.05 -10.96
CA HIS A 16 -8.64 1.83 -11.10
C HIS A 16 -7.85 2.61 -10.04
N GLY A 17 -6.78 1.99 -9.53
CA GLY A 17 -5.81 2.61 -8.65
C GLY A 17 -4.41 2.04 -8.80
N GLY A 18 -3.43 2.78 -8.32
CA GLY A 18 -2.06 2.34 -8.16
C GLY A 18 -1.67 2.29 -6.68
N ASP A 19 -0.74 1.41 -6.33
CA ASP A 19 -0.24 1.20 -4.98
C ASP A 19 1.30 1.16 -5.01
N GLY A 20 1.92 2.30 -4.77
CA GLY A 20 3.38 2.43 -4.65
C GLY A 20 3.85 2.45 -3.19
N GLY A 21 2.93 2.55 -2.23
CA GLY A 21 3.21 2.55 -0.80
C GLY A 21 2.00 2.21 0.06
N GLY A 22 0.93 1.67 -0.54
CA GLY A 22 -0.32 1.35 0.13
C GLY A 22 -1.54 2.03 -0.50
N SER A 23 -1.40 2.69 -1.66
CA SER A 23 -2.46 3.54 -2.20
C SER A 23 -3.69 2.81 -2.77
N LEU A 24 -3.70 1.47 -2.86
CA LEU A 24 -4.91 0.65 -2.96
C LEU A 24 -5.42 0.28 -1.56
N ARG A 25 -4.54 -0.18 -0.67
CA ARG A 25 -4.86 -0.76 0.64
C ARG A 25 -5.28 0.28 1.68
N ILE A 26 -4.54 1.39 1.81
CA ILE A 26 -4.83 2.48 2.76
C ILE A 26 -6.24 3.06 2.53
N PRO A 27 -6.57 3.54 1.30
CA PRO A 27 -7.90 4.09 1.07
C PRO A 27 -9.00 3.01 1.14
N ALA A 28 -8.71 1.74 0.80
CA ALA A 28 -9.65 0.65 1.00
C ALA A 28 -9.98 0.46 2.48
N SER A 29 -8.98 0.50 3.37
CA SER A 29 -9.17 0.46 4.83
C SER A 29 -10.04 1.62 5.31
N HIS A 30 -9.76 2.85 4.88
CA HIS A 30 -10.47 4.05 5.29
C HIS A 30 -11.88 4.18 4.72
N CYS A 31 -12.19 3.46 3.64
CA CYS A 31 -13.50 3.48 2.99
C CYS A 31 -14.32 2.21 3.23
N GLY A 32 -13.82 1.24 4.00
CA GLY A 32 -14.54 -0.01 4.30
C GLY A 32 -14.77 -0.88 3.06
N ILE A 33 -13.85 -0.89 2.11
CA ILE A 33 -13.89 -1.72 0.90
C ILE A 33 -12.68 -2.65 0.81
N PHE A 34 -12.71 -3.60 -0.11
CA PHE A 34 -11.58 -4.49 -0.38
C PHE A 34 -10.55 -3.82 -1.30
N GLY A 35 -9.27 -3.96 -0.97
CA GLY A 35 -8.16 -3.43 -1.77
C GLY A 35 -6.98 -4.39 -1.82
N LEU A 36 -6.62 -4.88 -3.01
CA LEU A 36 -5.52 -5.81 -3.25
C LEU A 36 -4.37 -5.13 -3.97
N LYS A 37 -3.19 -5.15 -3.37
CA LYS A 37 -1.92 -4.96 -4.05
C LYS A 37 -1.41 -6.34 -4.49
N THR A 38 -1.29 -6.57 -5.78
CA THR A 38 -0.84 -7.85 -6.31
C THR A 38 0.67 -8.07 -6.13
N SER A 39 1.10 -9.29 -6.32
CA SER A 39 2.52 -9.63 -6.49
C SER A 39 3.15 -8.78 -7.58
N ARG A 40 4.40 -8.34 -7.36
CA ARG A 40 5.16 -7.60 -8.38
C ARG A 40 5.23 -8.41 -9.67
N GLY A 41 4.96 -7.74 -10.81
CA GLY A 41 4.98 -8.34 -12.13
C GLY A 41 3.73 -9.14 -12.51
N LEU A 42 2.75 -9.34 -11.61
CA LEU A 42 1.52 -10.08 -11.95
C LEU A 42 0.60 -9.27 -12.87
N VAL A 43 0.50 -7.96 -12.65
CA VAL A 43 -0.25 -7.03 -13.50
C VAL A 43 0.73 -6.18 -14.29
N PRO A 44 0.68 -6.21 -15.63
CA PRO A 44 1.55 -5.42 -16.48
C PRO A 44 1.28 -3.92 -16.35
N LEU A 45 2.29 -3.10 -16.62
CA LEU A 45 2.20 -1.63 -16.67
C LEU A 45 2.24 -1.07 -18.09
N GLY A 46 2.54 -1.93 -19.08
CA GLY A 46 2.59 -1.55 -20.49
C GLY A 46 1.27 -0.97 -21.04
N PRO A 47 1.31 -0.34 -22.25
CA PRO A 47 2.48 -0.30 -23.13
C PRO A 47 3.48 0.84 -22.82
N ASP A 48 3.10 1.84 -22.05
CA ASP A 48 3.88 3.08 -21.88
C ASP A 48 4.99 2.96 -20.81
N GLU A 49 4.79 2.09 -19.82
CA GLU A 49 5.72 1.89 -18.71
C GLU A 49 6.11 0.40 -18.60
N ALA A 50 7.38 0.10 -18.44
CA ALA A 50 7.85 -1.26 -18.13
C ALA A 50 7.78 -1.55 -16.61
N GLU A 51 8.11 -0.56 -15.80
CA GLU A 51 7.94 -0.55 -14.34
C GLU A 51 7.72 0.90 -13.86
N ALA A 52 7.12 1.07 -12.69
CA ALA A 52 6.95 2.37 -12.05
C ALA A 52 7.55 2.36 -10.65
N TRP A 53 8.25 3.44 -10.28
CA TRP A 53 8.99 3.61 -9.03
C TRP A 53 9.92 2.43 -8.72
N ASP A 54 10.74 2.01 -9.70
CA ASP A 54 11.68 0.89 -9.54
C ASP A 54 11.02 -0.40 -9.02
N GLY A 55 9.81 -0.69 -9.53
CA GLY A 55 9.05 -1.89 -9.22
C GLY A 55 8.24 -1.80 -7.92
N LEU A 56 8.11 -0.63 -7.29
CA LEU A 56 7.27 -0.46 -6.10
C LEU A 56 5.77 -0.45 -6.45
N VAL A 57 5.40 0.05 -7.62
CA VAL A 57 4.00 0.26 -7.99
C VAL A 57 3.36 -1.02 -8.52
N SER A 58 2.20 -1.35 -7.95
CA SER A 58 1.26 -2.32 -8.47
C SER A 58 -0.05 -1.61 -8.83
N ARG A 59 -0.70 -2.01 -9.92
CA ARG A 59 -1.98 -1.43 -10.37
C ARG A 59 -3.07 -2.49 -10.33
N LEU A 60 -4.26 -2.11 -9.85
CA LEU A 60 -5.45 -2.96 -9.89
C LEU A 60 -6.71 -2.12 -9.74
N LEU A 61 -7.87 -2.72 -9.97
CA LEU A 61 -9.16 -2.13 -9.70
C LEU A 61 -9.59 -2.45 -8.25
N MET A 62 -10.03 -1.44 -7.52
CA MET A 62 -10.67 -1.59 -6.22
C MET A 62 -12.15 -1.92 -6.40
N SER A 63 -12.71 -2.70 -5.51
CA SER A 63 -14.12 -3.08 -5.49
C SER A 63 -14.64 -3.24 -4.07
N ARG A 64 -15.95 -3.36 -3.91
CA ARG A 64 -16.55 -3.68 -2.61
C ARG A 64 -16.45 -5.16 -2.28
N SER A 65 -16.39 -6.05 -3.27
CA SER A 65 -16.35 -7.51 -3.05
C SER A 65 -15.03 -8.13 -3.48
N VAL A 66 -14.61 -9.18 -2.80
CA VAL A 66 -13.45 -9.98 -3.19
C VAL A 66 -13.64 -10.61 -4.56
N ARG A 67 -14.87 -11.08 -4.86
CA ARG A 67 -15.24 -11.66 -6.16
C ARG A 67 -14.95 -10.71 -7.32
N ASP A 68 -15.33 -9.45 -7.18
CA ASP A 68 -15.19 -8.46 -8.27
C ASP A 68 -13.73 -8.06 -8.46
N SER A 69 -12.94 -7.94 -7.38
CA SER A 69 -11.49 -7.75 -7.48
C SER A 69 -10.80 -8.94 -8.14
N ALA A 70 -11.21 -10.17 -7.85
CA ALA A 70 -10.65 -11.37 -8.46
C ALA A 70 -10.98 -11.44 -9.96
N ALA A 71 -12.21 -11.07 -10.36
CA ALA A 71 -12.61 -10.99 -11.77
C ALA A 71 -11.83 -9.88 -12.50
N ALA A 72 -11.64 -8.72 -11.87
CA ALA A 72 -10.82 -7.64 -12.41
C ALA A 72 -9.35 -8.09 -12.60
N LEU A 73 -8.80 -8.82 -11.64
CA LEU A 73 -7.45 -9.38 -11.75
C LEU A 73 -7.34 -10.35 -12.93
N ASP A 74 -8.32 -11.23 -13.13
CA ASP A 74 -8.34 -12.12 -14.30
C ASP A 74 -8.32 -11.39 -15.64
N ALA A 75 -8.91 -10.20 -15.70
CA ALA A 75 -8.97 -9.40 -16.92
C ALA A 75 -7.65 -8.64 -17.23
N VAL A 76 -6.87 -8.29 -16.19
CA VAL A 76 -5.70 -7.40 -16.37
C VAL A 76 -4.35 -8.07 -16.11
N ARG A 77 -4.32 -9.28 -15.56
CA ARG A 77 -3.08 -10.00 -15.27
C ARG A 77 -2.43 -10.58 -16.52
N GLY A 78 -1.14 -10.79 -16.46
CA GLY A 78 -0.43 -11.55 -17.50
C GLY A 78 1.02 -11.14 -17.65
N SER A 79 1.69 -11.78 -18.59
CA SER A 79 3.04 -11.40 -19.00
C SER A 79 3.00 -10.15 -19.87
N ASP A 80 4.00 -9.29 -19.70
CA ASP A 80 4.18 -8.09 -20.49
C ASP A 80 5.52 -8.21 -21.23
N PRO A 81 5.51 -8.33 -22.58
CA PRO A 81 6.76 -8.38 -23.33
C PRO A 81 7.62 -7.14 -23.13
N GLY A 82 8.83 -7.34 -22.62
CA GLY A 82 9.74 -6.24 -22.31
C GLY A 82 9.69 -5.73 -20.88
N ALA A 83 8.76 -6.20 -20.06
CA ALA A 83 8.77 -5.91 -18.62
C ALA A 83 9.97 -6.56 -17.91
N PRO A 84 10.55 -5.89 -16.87
CA PRO A 84 11.72 -6.41 -16.16
C PRO A 84 11.40 -7.62 -15.24
N TYR A 85 10.13 -7.89 -14.99
CA TYR A 85 9.67 -8.97 -14.10
C TYR A 85 8.83 -9.98 -14.87
N ALA A 86 9.12 -11.28 -14.67
CA ALA A 86 8.22 -12.33 -15.11
C ALA A 86 6.95 -12.33 -14.26
N ALA A 87 5.80 -12.47 -14.89
CA ALA A 87 4.55 -12.64 -14.14
C ALA A 87 4.63 -13.93 -13.31
N PRO A 88 4.33 -13.87 -11.99
CA PRO A 88 4.24 -15.06 -11.17
C PRO A 88 3.23 -16.06 -11.75
N GLU A 89 3.51 -17.35 -11.62
CA GLU A 89 2.54 -18.38 -11.96
C GLU A 89 1.30 -18.28 -11.05
N GLY A 90 0.14 -18.55 -11.61
CA GLY A 90 -1.13 -18.45 -10.90
C GLY A 90 -2.20 -19.40 -11.44
N PRO A 91 -3.37 -19.41 -10.82
CA PRO A 91 -4.48 -20.23 -11.28
C PRO A 91 -4.96 -19.79 -12.66
N LYS A 92 -5.68 -20.69 -13.38
CA LYS A 92 -6.33 -20.33 -14.65
C LYS A 92 -7.33 -19.18 -14.51
N SER A 93 -7.97 -19.05 -13.34
CA SER A 93 -8.85 -17.94 -12.98
C SER A 93 -8.74 -17.66 -11.49
N TYR A 94 -8.47 -16.43 -11.13
CA TYR A 94 -8.46 -15.93 -9.75
C TYR A 94 -9.88 -15.86 -9.19
N GLN A 95 -10.88 -15.54 -10.01
CA GLN A 95 -12.29 -15.56 -9.60
C GLN A 95 -12.73 -16.95 -9.17
N VAL A 96 -12.38 -17.97 -9.96
CA VAL A 96 -12.68 -19.37 -9.62
C VAL A 96 -11.88 -19.83 -8.40
N ALA A 97 -10.62 -19.38 -8.27
CA ALA A 97 -9.80 -19.70 -7.10
C ALA A 97 -10.36 -19.06 -5.83
N ALA A 98 -10.74 -17.79 -5.86
CA ALA A 98 -11.32 -17.08 -4.73
C ALA A 98 -12.61 -17.71 -4.17
N ALA A 99 -13.39 -18.36 -5.03
CA ALA A 99 -14.61 -19.09 -4.62
C ALA A 99 -14.33 -20.39 -3.87
N ARG A 100 -13.08 -20.84 -3.78
CA ARG A 100 -12.70 -22.06 -3.07
C ARG A 100 -12.29 -21.74 -1.64
N LYS A 101 -12.69 -22.57 -0.69
CA LYS A 101 -12.22 -22.49 0.68
C LYS A 101 -10.68 -22.62 0.72
N PRO A 102 -9.95 -21.76 1.45
CA PRO A 102 -8.52 -21.95 1.63
C PRO A 102 -8.25 -23.22 2.44
N PRO A 103 -7.05 -23.83 2.32
CA PRO A 103 -6.61 -24.88 3.25
C PRO A 103 -6.54 -24.32 4.67
N LYS A 104 -6.32 -25.17 5.66
CA LYS A 104 -5.94 -24.72 7.00
C LYS A 104 -4.60 -24.01 6.90
N LEU A 105 -4.55 -22.74 7.32
CA LEU A 105 -3.37 -21.88 7.23
C LEU A 105 -2.71 -21.70 8.59
N ARG A 106 -1.41 -21.49 8.57
CA ARG A 106 -0.64 -20.88 9.66
C ARG A 106 -0.63 -19.38 9.42
N ILE A 107 -1.17 -18.61 10.35
CA ILE A 107 -1.30 -17.16 10.22
C ILE A 107 -0.49 -16.51 11.33
N GLY A 108 0.64 -15.87 10.95
CA GLY A 108 1.38 -15.00 11.85
C GLY A 108 0.65 -13.67 11.98
N TYR A 109 0.50 -13.11 13.19
CA TYR A 109 -0.09 -11.79 13.35
C TYR A 109 0.73 -10.89 14.25
N SER A 110 0.62 -9.57 14.00
CA SER A 110 1.22 -8.55 14.84
C SER A 110 0.31 -7.36 15.03
N THR A 111 0.24 -6.86 16.26
CA THR A 111 -0.39 -5.57 16.61
C THR A 111 0.63 -4.44 16.68
N ARG A 112 1.91 -4.71 16.34
CA ARG A 112 3.01 -3.75 16.38
C ARG A 112 3.29 -3.17 15.00
N SER A 113 3.79 -1.95 14.99
CA SER A 113 4.29 -1.29 13.78
C SER A 113 5.69 -1.81 13.43
N ILE A 114 5.93 -2.15 12.16
CA ILE A 114 7.27 -2.48 11.65
C ILE A 114 8.25 -1.30 11.68
N PHE A 115 7.75 -0.08 11.86
CA PHE A 115 8.55 1.13 12.08
C PHE A 115 8.71 1.48 13.57
N GLY A 116 8.22 0.64 14.50
CA GLY A 116 8.35 0.86 15.94
C GLY A 116 7.40 1.92 16.52
N ARG A 117 6.37 2.31 15.77
CA ARG A 117 5.40 3.34 16.19
C ARG A 117 4.24 2.74 16.97
N LYS A 118 3.60 3.56 17.79
CA LYS A 118 2.42 3.15 18.56
C LYS A 118 1.20 3.05 17.64
N MET A 119 0.48 1.93 17.74
CA MET A 119 -0.78 1.72 17.04
C MET A 119 -1.96 2.26 17.86
N HIS A 120 -2.97 2.82 17.17
CA HIS A 120 -4.21 3.25 17.81
C HIS A 120 -4.98 2.05 18.37
N PRO A 121 -5.69 2.18 19.50
CA PRO A 121 -6.49 1.07 20.07
C PRO A 121 -7.44 0.41 19.07
N ASP A 122 -8.13 1.19 18.24
CA ASP A 122 -9.02 0.63 17.20
C ASP A 122 -8.26 -0.20 16.15
N ALA A 123 -6.99 0.16 15.84
CA ALA A 123 -6.17 -0.64 14.93
C ALA A 123 -5.77 -1.98 15.56
N VAL A 124 -5.48 -1.99 16.86
CA VAL A 124 -5.22 -3.23 17.62
C VAL A 124 -6.50 -4.06 17.70
N GLU A 125 -7.64 -3.44 18.04
CA GLU A 125 -8.94 -4.14 18.13
C GLU A 125 -9.36 -4.77 16.79
N ALA A 126 -9.06 -4.11 15.65
CA ALA A 126 -9.30 -4.68 14.33
C ALA A 126 -8.53 -5.99 14.12
N VAL A 127 -7.26 -6.03 14.53
CA VAL A 127 -6.43 -7.24 14.45
C VAL A 127 -6.96 -8.32 15.40
N ASP A 128 -7.29 -7.98 16.63
CA ASP A 128 -7.81 -8.94 17.64
C ASP A 128 -9.14 -9.58 17.16
N LYS A 129 -10.03 -8.81 16.53
CA LYS A 129 -11.25 -9.34 15.90
C LYS A 129 -10.93 -10.32 14.77
N ALA A 130 -9.96 -9.98 13.91
CA ALA A 130 -9.55 -10.86 12.83
C ALA A 130 -8.89 -12.14 13.35
N VAL A 131 -8.03 -12.06 14.37
CA VAL A 131 -7.43 -13.21 15.07
C VAL A 131 -8.51 -14.15 15.61
N SER A 132 -9.50 -13.58 16.29
CA SER A 132 -10.62 -14.35 16.88
C SER A 132 -11.44 -15.06 15.79
N LEU A 133 -11.77 -14.35 14.70
CA LEU A 133 -12.51 -14.92 13.57
C LEU A 133 -11.71 -16.03 12.88
N LEU A 134 -10.45 -15.79 12.54
CA LEU A 134 -9.62 -16.76 11.83
C LEU A 134 -9.34 -18.01 12.66
N SER A 135 -9.16 -17.86 13.96
CA SER A 135 -9.06 -19.00 14.90
C SER A 135 -10.36 -19.82 14.93
N ALA A 136 -11.52 -19.16 14.97
CA ALA A 136 -12.83 -19.82 14.94
C ALA A 136 -13.08 -20.55 13.61
N LEU A 137 -12.50 -20.06 12.50
CA LEU A 137 -12.54 -20.71 11.19
C LEU A 137 -11.59 -21.92 11.07
N GLY A 138 -10.76 -22.18 12.09
CA GLY A 138 -9.91 -23.36 12.21
C GLY A 138 -8.49 -23.16 11.68
N HIS A 139 -8.05 -21.91 11.43
CA HIS A 139 -6.66 -21.62 11.12
C HIS A 139 -5.79 -21.64 12.39
N ASP A 140 -4.50 -21.90 12.22
CA ASP A 140 -3.50 -21.82 13.31
C ASP A 140 -2.97 -20.37 13.34
N VAL A 141 -3.44 -19.58 14.32
CA VAL A 141 -3.10 -18.16 14.45
C VAL A 141 -2.09 -18.01 15.59
N ILE A 142 -0.92 -17.46 15.28
CA ILE A 142 0.20 -17.28 16.21
C ILE A 142 0.70 -15.83 16.20
N GLU A 143 1.09 -15.31 17.35
CA GLU A 143 1.73 -13.99 17.39
C GLU A 143 3.13 -14.08 16.76
N TYR A 144 3.40 -13.22 15.80
CA TYR A 144 4.66 -13.16 15.08
C TYR A 144 4.93 -11.73 14.62
N ASP A 145 5.90 -11.09 15.24
CA ASP A 145 6.34 -9.76 14.83
C ASP A 145 7.32 -9.87 13.66
N LEU A 146 6.99 -9.23 12.53
CA LEU A 146 7.95 -9.09 11.43
C LEU A 146 9.16 -8.27 11.89
N PRO A 147 10.34 -8.49 11.29
CA PRO A 147 11.52 -7.70 11.58
C PRO A 147 11.23 -6.20 11.45
N VAL A 148 11.62 -5.42 12.45
CA VAL A 148 11.48 -3.96 12.42
C VAL A 148 12.42 -3.40 11.36
N VAL A 149 11.88 -2.70 10.39
CA VAL A 149 12.65 -2.05 9.32
C VAL A 149 13.09 -0.62 9.67
N GLY A 150 12.43 -0.02 10.65
CA GLY A 150 12.80 1.25 11.27
C GLY A 150 13.08 2.38 10.28
N GLN A 151 14.00 3.26 10.66
CA GLN A 151 14.36 4.44 9.88
C GLN A 151 15.06 4.09 8.56
N GLU A 152 15.81 2.99 8.50
CA GLU A 152 16.46 2.54 7.25
C GLU A 152 15.44 2.23 6.15
N GLY A 153 14.38 1.49 6.49
CA GLY A 153 13.32 1.16 5.57
C GLY A 153 12.55 2.39 5.09
N ALA A 154 12.25 3.32 6.00
CA ALA A 154 11.62 4.58 5.66
C ALA A 154 12.50 5.42 4.71
N LYS A 155 13.79 5.51 4.99
CA LYS A 155 14.75 6.23 4.15
C LYS A 155 14.89 5.57 2.77
N ALA A 156 15.01 4.24 2.70
CA ALA A 156 15.09 3.54 1.42
C ALA A 156 13.84 3.79 0.57
N TYR A 157 12.65 3.67 1.17
CA TYR A 157 11.39 3.93 0.49
C TYR A 157 11.32 5.38 -0.03
N LEU A 158 11.55 6.38 0.83
CA LEU A 158 11.46 7.78 0.44
C LEU A 158 12.54 8.21 -0.57
N THR A 159 13.72 7.61 -0.53
CA THR A 159 14.76 7.82 -1.55
C THR A 159 14.26 7.40 -2.93
N ILE A 160 13.66 6.20 -3.04
CA ILE A 160 13.10 5.73 -4.32
C ILE A 160 11.96 6.64 -4.77
N VAL A 161 11.03 6.98 -3.87
CA VAL A 161 9.90 7.86 -4.19
C VAL A 161 10.38 9.23 -4.67
N ALA A 162 11.29 9.88 -3.94
CA ALA A 162 11.76 11.23 -4.28
C ALA A 162 12.50 11.25 -5.63
N ALA A 163 13.32 10.25 -5.92
CA ALA A 163 14.02 10.13 -7.20
C ALA A 163 13.04 9.98 -8.37
N ASN A 164 12.03 9.11 -8.21
CA ASN A 164 11.02 8.90 -9.25
C ASN A 164 10.10 10.12 -9.42
N VAL A 165 9.67 10.77 -8.35
CA VAL A 165 8.88 12.02 -8.43
C VAL A 165 9.67 13.12 -9.15
N ALA A 166 10.98 13.21 -8.91
CA ALA A 166 11.81 14.17 -9.63
C ALA A 166 11.84 13.89 -11.13
N ASN A 167 12.02 12.64 -11.52
CA ASN A 167 12.02 12.21 -12.92
C ASN A 167 10.65 12.44 -13.59
N GLU A 168 9.54 12.08 -12.92
CA GLU A 168 8.19 12.27 -13.45
C GLU A 168 7.84 13.75 -13.67
N ILE A 169 8.22 14.64 -12.72
CA ILE A 169 8.02 16.08 -12.90
C ILE A 169 8.86 16.61 -14.07
N ASP A 170 10.12 16.18 -14.19
CA ASP A 170 10.97 16.62 -15.30
C ASP A 170 10.45 16.08 -16.65
N TRP A 171 9.89 14.86 -16.69
CA TRP A 171 9.24 14.30 -17.87
C TRP A 171 8.01 15.12 -18.32
N THR A 172 7.32 15.84 -17.41
CA THR A 172 6.23 16.74 -17.83
C THR A 172 6.67 17.79 -18.85
N GLN A 173 7.97 18.15 -18.87
CA GLN A 173 8.50 19.07 -19.88
C GLN A 173 8.50 18.44 -21.27
N GLU A 174 8.80 17.15 -21.39
CA GLU A 174 8.80 16.43 -22.67
C GLU A 174 7.37 16.36 -23.24
N VAL A 175 6.40 16.08 -22.37
CA VAL A 175 4.98 15.98 -22.77
C VAL A 175 4.36 17.33 -23.09
N THR A 176 4.67 18.36 -22.31
CA THR A 176 3.99 19.66 -22.43
C THR A 176 4.77 20.71 -23.24
N GLY A 177 6.06 20.47 -23.49
CA GLY A 177 6.99 21.45 -24.07
C GLY A 177 7.31 22.64 -23.15
N ARG A 178 6.88 22.59 -21.86
CA ARG A 178 7.05 23.69 -20.89
C ARG A 178 7.86 23.22 -19.69
N LYS A 179 8.78 24.06 -19.21
CA LYS A 179 9.49 23.79 -17.95
C LYS A 179 8.51 23.66 -16.79
N PRO A 180 8.69 22.67 -15.91
CA PRO A 180 7.90 22.56 -14.70
C PRO A 180 7.98 23.85 -13.84
N ASP A 181 6.81 24.40 -13.50
CA ASP A 181 6.68 25.57 -12.60
C ASP A 181 6.15 25.08 -11.24
N PRO A 182 6.82 25.39 -10.11
CA PRO A 182 6.38 25.00 -8.76
C PRO A 182 4.94 25.39 -8.43
N LYS A 183 4.40 26.42 -9.10
CA LYS A 183 3.00 26.85 -8.90
C LYS A 183 1.96 25.87 -9.42
N ASN A 184 2.36 24.95 -10.30
CA ASN A 184 1.47 23.96 -10.92
C ASN A 184 1.46 22.61 -10.17
N PHE A 185 2.22 22.50 -9.08
CA PHE A 185 2.35 21.27 -8.28
C PHE A 185 2.04 21.54 -6.82
N GLU A 186 1.52 20.54 -6.13
CA GLU A 186 1.41 20.56 -4.67
C GLU A 186 2.79 20.78 -4.03
N ARG A 187 2.83 21.55 -2.95
CA ARG A 187 4.09 21.92 -2.28
C ARG A 187 4.90 20.69 -1.84
N ALA A 188 4.22 19.68 -1.31
CA ALA A 188 4.87 18.43 -0.89
C ALA A 188 5.47 17.68 -2.09
N THR A 189 4.75 17.62 -3.22
CA THR A 189 5.25 17.01 -4.45
C THR A 189 6.46 17.73 -5.00
N TRP A 190 6.41 19.07 -5.01
CA TRP A 190 7.56 19.86 -5.42
C TRP A 190 8.76 19.75 -4.48
N PHE A 191 8.53 19.61 -3.18
CA PHE A 191 9.57 19.32 -2.20
C PHE A 191 10.26 17.99 -2.49
N LEU A 192 9.48 16.92 -2.75
CA LEU A 192 10.04 15.62 -3.15
C LEU A 192 10.87 15.72 -4.42
N LYS A 193 10.43 16.50 -5.42
CA LYS A 193 11.24 16.79 -6.62
C LYS A 193 12.58 17.40 -6.27
N GLN A 194 12.59 18.43 -5.41
CA GLN A 194 13.83 19.09 -5.02
C GLN A 194 14.77 18.13 -4.28
N VAL A 195 14.25 17.32 -3.38
CA VAL A 195 15.02 16.27 -2.68
C VAL A 195 15.57 15.26 -3.68
N GLY A 196 14.73 14.72 -4.57
CA GLY A 196 15.12 13.77 -5.60
C GLY A 196 16.25 14.26 -6.48
N GLY A 197 16.22 15.55 -6.86
CA GLY A 197 17.30 16.20 -7.63
C GLY A 197 18.64 16.33 -6.88
N THR A 198 18.70 16.05 -5.57
CA THR A 198 19.95 16.01 -4.80
C THR A 198 20.52 14.62 -4.61
N LEU A 199 19.75 13.59 -4.93
CA LEU A 199 20.14 12.20 -4.72
C LEU A 199 21.19 11.78 -5.77
N THR A 200 22.13 10.95 -5.33
CA THR A 200 23.10 10.32 -6.22
C THR A 200 22.62 8.99 -6.73
N ALA A 201 23.14 8.55 -7.86
CA ALA A 201 22.88 7.21 -8.39
C ALA A 201 23.28 6.11 -7.38
N ALA A 202 24.31 6.32 -6.57
CA ALA A 202 24.76 5.38 -5.55
C ALA A 202 23.69 5.26 -4.41
N GLU A 203 23.14 6.37 -3.95
CA GLU A 203 22.07 6.36 -2.93
C GLU A 203 20.80 5.67 -3.44
N MET A 204 20.40 5.94 -4.68
CA MET A 204 19.28 5.27 -5.32
C MET A 204 19.51 3.76 -5.47
N SER A 205 20.69 3.37 -5.93
CA SER A 205 21.08 1.96 -6.05
C SER A 205 21.07 1.24 -4.69
N ALA A 206 21.60 1.89 -3.65
CA ALA A 206 21.61 1.34 -2.29
C ALA A 206 20.20 1.15 -1.73
N ALA A 207 19.32 2.13 -1.92
CA ALA A 207 17.92 2.06 -1.49
C ALA A 207 17.16 0.90 -2.18
N ARG A 208 17.32 0.77 -3.49
CA ARG A 208 16.75 -0.34 -4.26
C ARG A 208 17.29 -1.70 -3.79
N GLN A 209 18.61 -1.81 -3.61
CA GLN A 209 19.24 -3.04 -3.15
C GLN A 209 18.76 -3.43 -1.75
N TRP A 210 18.59 -2.46 -0.84
CA TRP A 210 18.04 -2.70 0.48
C TRP A 210 16.65 -3.34 0.39
N GLY A 211 15.73 -2.79 -0.42
CA GLY A 211 14.39 -3.35 -0.62
C GLY A 211 14.41 -4.78 -1.17
N LEU A 212 15.31 -5.07 -2.12
CA LEU A 212 15.47 -6.42 -2.68
C LEU A 212 16.02 -7.42 -1.66
N GLN A 213 16.92 -6.97 -0.77
CA GLN A 213 17.43 -7.79 0.34
C GLN A 213 16.34 -8.10 1.36
N GLN A 214 15.48 -7.13 1.69
CA GLN A 214 14.30 -7.39 2.53
C GLN A 214 13.37 -8.43 1.89
N GLY A 215 13.19 -8.38 0.57
CA GLY A 215 12.42 -9.39 -0.17
C GLY A 215 12.96 -10.82 0.01
N ARG A 216 14.28 -10.99 0.07
CA ARG A 216 14.90 -12.30 0.37
C ARG A 216 14.66 -12.72 1.82
N GLN A 217 14.85 -11.82 2.78
CA GLN A 217 14.57 -12.12 4.19
C GLN A 217 13.10 -12.51 4.40
N PHE A 218 12.18 -11.84 3.73
CA PHE A 218 10.76 -12.21 3.79
C PHE A 218 10.46 -13.55 3.13
N ALA A 219 11.18 -13.94 2.08
CA ALA A 219 11.06 -15.28 1.49
C ALA A 219 11.47 -16.38 2.46
N ASP A 220 12.40 -16.11 3.39
CA ASP A 220 12.80 -17.05 4.44
C ASP A 220 11.76 -17.14 5.57
N ILE A 221 10.85 -16.17 5.69
CA ILE A 221 9.79 -16.11 6.72
C ILE A 221 8.46 -16.63 6.15
N PHE A 222 8.02 -16.08 5.00
CA PHE A 222 6.76 -16.47 4.37
C PHE A 222 6.88 -17.85 3.72
N GLY A 223 6.06 -18.79 4.17
CA GLY A 223 6.08 -20.22 3.82
C GLY A 223 6.73 -21.05 4.93
N PRO A 224 7.98 -20.86 5.32
CA PRO A 224 8.59 -21.60 6.42
C PRO A 224 7.91 -21.39 7.77
N GLU A 225 7.70 -20.13 8.20
CA GLU A 225 7.14 -19.80 9.52
C GLU A 225 5.60 -19.76 9.47
N PHE A 226 5.03 -19.08 8.50
CA PHE A 226 3.58 -18.97 8.30
C PHE A 226 3.24 -18.80 6.81
N ASP A 227 1.98 -19.03 6.48
CA ASP A 227 1.47 -18.92 5.11
C ASP A 227 0.98 -17.50 4.81
N VAL A 228 0.41 -16.82 5.81
CA VAL A 228 -0.12 -15.46 5.74
C VAL A 228 0.28 -14.65 6.97
N HIS A 229 0.63 -13.40 6.80
CA HIS A 229 0.82 -12.45 7.90
C HIS A 229 -0.36 -11.48 7.99
N LEU A 230 -0.88 -11.29 9.20
CA LEU A 230 -2.00 -10.40 9.53
C LEU A 230 -1.50 -9.21 10.36
N SER A 231 -1.89 -8.01 9.98
CA SER A 231 -1.64 -6.77 10.73
C SER A 231 -2.76 -5.76 10.50
N ALA A 232 -2.79 -4.64 11.21
CA ALA A 232 -3.64 -3.53 10.80
C ALA A 232 -3.13 -2.93 9.47
N THR A 233 -4.03 -2.51 8.58
CA THR A 233 -3.63 -1.85 7.34
C THR A 233 -3.00 -0.48 7.60
N VAL A 234 -3.55 0.26 8.56
CA VAL A 234 -3.16 1.63 8.96
C VAL A 234 -3.01 1.71 10.47
N ALA A 235 -2.24 2.68 10.95
CA ALA A 235 -1.98 2.83 12.38
C ALA A 235 -3.17 3.40 13.17
N ALA A 236 -4.08 4.11 12.51
CA ALA A 236 -5.19 4.82 13.15
C ALA A 236 -6.40 4.94 12.20
N PRO A 237 -7.59 5.23 12.72
CA PRO A 237 -8.76 5.57 11.93
C PRO A 237 -8.53 6.75 11.00
N PRO A 238 -9.40 6.95 9.98
CA PRO A 238 -9.30 8.09 9.08
C PRO A 238 -9.29 9.42 9.84
N VAL A 239 -8.38 10.31 9.45
CA VAL A 239 -8.30 11.67 9.97
C VAL A 239 -9.41 12.56 9.39
N ARG A 240 -9.73 13.66 10.06
CA ARG A 240 -10.68 14.65 9.54
C ARG A 240 -10.12 15.37 8.32
N ILE A 241 -11.01 15.78 7.41
CA ILE A 241 -10.62 16.58 6.24
C ILE A 241 -9.91 17.86 6.71
N GLY A 242 -8.69 18.07 6.18
CA GLY A 242 -7.85 19.23 6.55
C GLY A 242 -6.95 19.02 7.77
N GLU A 243 -7.10 17.95 8.53
CA GLU A 243 -6.29 17.71 9.74
C GLU A 243 -4.79 17.52 9.43
N LEU A 244 -4.47 16.90 8.29
CA LEU A 244 -3.09 16.77 7.81
C LEU A 244 -2.62 17.95 6.96
N ALA A 245 -3.42 19.02 6.86
CA ALA A 245 -2.97 20.21 6.14
C ALA A 245 -1.82 20.87 6.92
N PRO A 246 -0.73 21.26 6.22
CA PRO A 246 0.39 21.93 6.89
C PRO A 246 -0.09 23.18 7.62
N SER A 247 0.37 23.38 8.85
CA SER A 247 0.17 24.61 9.62
C SER A 247 0.73 25.82 8.86
N GLN A 248 0.31 27.03 9.23
CA GLN A 248 0.82 28.24 8.60
C GLN A 248 2.36 28.36 8.71
N ALA A 249 2.93 27.93 9.84
CA ALA A 249 4.39 27.93 10.04
C ALA A 249 5.09 26.93 9.09
N GLU A 250 4.55 25.73 8.94
CA GLU A 250 5.07 24.73 8.00
C GLU A 250 4.90 25.18 6.54
N GLN A 251 3.79 25.84 6.20
CA GLN A 251 3.58 26.41 4.88
C GLN A 251 4.63 27.51 4.56
N VAL A 252 4.97 28.35 5.53
CA VAL A 252 6.03 29.36 5.39
C VAL A 252 7.39 28.67 5.25
N ALA A 253 7.69 27.68 6.09
CA ALA A 253 8.93 26.89 6.01
C ALA A 253 9.08 26.21 4.64
N LEU A 254 8.05 25.54 4.16
CA LEU A 254 8.03 24.94 2.82
C LEU A 254 8.22 25.98 1.71
N SER A 255 7.62 27.17 1.85
CA SER A 255 7.79 28.26 0.86
C SER A 255 9.22 28.80 0.82
N VAL A 256 9.90 28.84 1.97
CA VAL A 256 11.32 29.21 2.06
C VAL A 256 12.19 28.12 1.46
N LEU A 257 11.94 26.85 1.79
CA LEU A 257 12.66 25.70 1.22
C LEU A 257 12.51 25.59 -0.30
N GLN A 258 11.34 25.94 -0.86
CA GLN A 258 11.13 26.00 -2.31
C GLN A 258 12.04 27.04 -3.02
N ARG A 259 12.46 28.09 -2.31
CA ARG A 259 13.31 29.16 -2.85
C ARG A 259 14.79 28.91 -2.61
N VAL A 260 15.12 28.12 -1.60
CA VAL A 260 16.51 27.68 -1.32
C VAL A 260 16.81 26.54 -2.26
N GLY A 261 17.79 26.71 -3.13
CA GLY A 261 18.20 25.66 -4.08
C GLY A 261 18.60 24.35 -3.37
N PRO A 262 18.74 23.24 -4.12
CA PRO A 262 19.08 21.94 -3.56
C PRO A 262 20.37 22.00 -2.75
N GLY A 263 20.35 21.55 -1.50
CA GLY A 263 21.48 21.62 -0.59
C GLY A 263 21.39 20.66 0.59
N PRO A 264 22.40 20.63 1.47
CA PRO A 264 22.46 19.74 2.63
C PRO A 264 21.25 19.80 3.55
N VAL A 265 20.58 20.97 3.61
CA VAL A 265 19.38 21.20 4.42
C VAL A 265 18.22 20.32 3.95
N LEU A 266 17.98 20.19 2.63
CA LEU A 266 16.92 19.35 2.09
C LEU A 266 17.14 17.85 2.40
N ARG A 267 18.40 17.40 2.37
CA ARG A 267 18.75 16.00 2.70
C ARG A 267 18.50 15.69 4.17
N LYS A 268 18.91 16.59 5.07
CA LYS A 268 18.64 16.42 6.50
C LYS A 268 17.13 16.39 6.76
N THR A 269 16.37 17.26 6.10
CA THR A 269 14.91 17.28 6.21
C THR A 269 14.28 15.96 5.73
N LEU A 270 14.83 15.31 4.70
CA LEU A 270 14.36 13.99 4.27
C LEU A 270 14.58 12.93 5.36
N ASP A 271 15.77 12.91 5.98
CA ASP A 271 16.10 11.96 7.05
C ASP A 271 15.19 12.17 8.28
N ASP A 272 14.90 13.43 8.64
CA ASP A 272 14.02 13.79 9.75
C ASP A 272 12.54 13.42 9.44
N LEU A 273 12.08 13.68 8.21
CA LEU A 273 10.71 13.38 7.77
C LEU A 273 10.48 11.89 7.52
N ALA A 274 11.53 11.13 7.19
CA ALA A 274 11.40 9.71 6.85
C ALA A 274 10.76 8.91 8.00
N ALA A 275 11.08 9.23 9.24
CA ALA A 275 10.49 8.57 10.39
C ALA A 275 9.01 8.93 10.58
N ASP A 276 8.64 10.20 10.41
CA ASP A 276 7.32 10.72 10.75
C ASP A 276 6.31 10.58 9.61
N SER A 277 6.74 10.68 8.34
CA SER A 277 5.86 10.63 7.17
C SER A 277 5.15 9.29 6.96
N LEU A 278 5.68 8.19 7.50
CA LEU A 278 5.10 6.85 7.41
C LEU A 278 4.39 6.41 8.70
N GLU A 279 4.28 7.29 9.69
CA GLU A 279 3.69 6.99 11.00
C GLU A 279 2.23 6.51 10.92
N ALA A 280 1.42 7.15 10.08
CA ALA A 280 0.01 6.82 9.90
C ALA A 280 -0.22 5.50 9.15
N THR A 281 0.76 5.06 8.35
CA THR A 281 0.63 3.89 7.47
C THR A 281 1.86 2.97 7.54
N PRO A 282 2.24 2.50 8.73
CA PRO A 282 3.55 1.88 8.96
C PRO A 282 3.68 0.45 8.44
N GLN A 283 2.62 -0.14 7.89
CA GLN A 283 2.58 -1.56 7.54
C GLN A 283 2.51 -1.83 6.03
N THR A 284 2.32 -0.81 5.20
CA THR A 284 2.01 -1.01 3.78
C THR A 284 3.23 -0.98 2.87
N GLN A 285 4.17 -0.07 3.08
CA GLN A 285 5.29 0.21 2.18
C GLN A 285 6.26 -0.97 2.03
N ILE A 286 6.40 -1.77 3.07
CA ILE A 286 7.32 -2.91 3.04
C ILE A 286 6.95 -3.90 1.93
N TYR A 287 5.67 -4.15 1.69
CA TYR A 287 5.22 -5.05 0.62
C TYR A 287 5.37 -4.46 -0.79
N ASN A 288 5.53 -3.14 -0.91
CA ASN A 288 5.94 -2.51 -2.16
C ASN A 288 7.44 -2.71 -2.40
N LEU A 289 8.27 -2.54 -1.37
CA LEU A 289 9.71 -2.76 -1.43
C LEU A 289 10.06 -4.23 -1.72
N THR A 290 9.40 -5.17 -1.05
CA THR A 290 9.67 -6.61 -1.17
C THR A 290 8.93 -7.29 -2.33
N GLY A 291 7.83 -6.70 -2.81
CA GLY A 291 7.05 -7.17 -3.96
C GLY A 291 5.95 -8.18 -3.64
N GLN A 292 5.79 -8.62 -2.39
CA GLN A 292 4.76 -9.58 -2.01
C GLN A 292 3.34 -9.02 -2.17
N PRO A 293 2.34 -9.87 -2.44
CA PRO A 293 0.95 -9.46 -2.45
C PRO A 293 0.47 -9.14 -1.04
N ALA A 294 -0.39 -8.13 -0.93
CA ALA A 294 -1.03 -7.76 0.32
C ALA A 294 -2.43 -7.18 0.04
N ALA A 295 -3.39 -7.49 0.89
CA ALA A 295 -4.76 -7.00 0.75
C ALA A 295 -5.24 -6.34 2.03
N SER A 296 -6.01 -5.26 1.90
CA SER A 296 -6.80 -4.69 2.98
C SER A 296 -8.20 -5.27 2.96
N VAL A 297 -8.62 -5.83 4.09
CA VAL A 297 -9.92 -6.46 4.29
C VAL A 297 -10.68 -5.67 5.35
N PRO A 298 -11.92 -5.22 5.11
CA PRO A 298 -12.74 -4.56 6.12
C PRO A 298 -12.97 -5.47 7.32
N MET A 299 -12.67 -4.98 8.53
CA MET A 299 -12.76 -5.82 9.74
C MET A 299 -13.36 -5.10 10.95
N HIS A 300 -13.24 -3.78 11.01
CA HIS A 300 -13.61 -3.00 12.16
C HIS A 300 -14.32 -1.71 11.77
N VAL A 301 -15.25 -1.30 12.58
CA VAL A 301 -15.86 0.03 12.54
C VAL A 301 -15.71 0.62 13.93
N THR A 302 -15.14 1.82 14.01
CA THR A 302 -14.95 2.53 15.26
C THR A 302 -16.28 2.95 15.87
N ARG A 303 -16.29 3.42 17.13
CA ARG A 303 -17.51 3.94 17.78
C ARG A 303 -18.13 5.12 17.03
N ASP A 304 -17.30 5.89 16.33
CA ASP A 304 -17.73 7.04 15.51
C ASP A 304 -18.18 6.64 14.10
N GLY A 305 -18.26 5.34 13.80
CA GLY A 305 -18.73 4.83 12.51
C GLY A 305 -17.67 4.83 11.40
N LEU A 306 -16.39 5.03 11.73
CA LEU A 306 -15.30 5.05 10.75
C LEU A 306 -14.78 3.63 10.49
N PRO A 307 -14.63 3.19 9.23
CA PRO A 307 -14.10 1.87 8.92
C PRO A 307 -12.59 1.79 9.12
N LEU A 308 -12.11 0.62 9.48
CA LEU A 308 -10.71 0.28 9.60
C LEU A 308 -10.48 -1.17 9.18
N GLY A 309 -9.62 -1.36 8.18
CA GLY A 309 -9.29 -2.67 7.64
C GLY A 309 -8.06 -3.29 8.28
N VAL A 310 -7.99 -4.61 8.23
CA VAL A 310 -6.77 -5.38 8.48
C VAL A 310 -6.06 -5.70 7.18
N GLN A 311 -4.75 -5.87 7.25
CA GLN A 311 -3.94 -6.25 6.12
C GLN A 311 -3.53 -7.72 6.25
N ILE A 312 -3.77 -8.49 5.20
CA ILE A 312 -3.23 -9.84 5.03
C ILE A 312 -2.18 -9.81 3.92
N ALA A 313 -1.05 -10.45 4.13
CA ALA A 313 0.04 -10.56 3.16
C ALA A 313 0.53 -12.00 3.06
N ALA A 314 1.01 -12.42 1.88
CA ALA A 314 1.51 -13.78 1.65
C ALA A 314 2.82 -13.76 0.85
N ALA A 315 3.41 -14.94 0.63
CA ALA A 315 4.58 -15.08 -0.22
C ALA A 315 4.32 -14.57 -1.64
N LEU A 316 5.39 -14.17 -2.34
CA LEU A 316 5.31 -13.74 -3.74
C LEU A 316 4.62 -14.82 -4.60
N GLY A 317 3.64 -14.43 -5.42
CA GLY A 317 2.84 -15.33 -6.25
C GLY A 317 1.64 -15.97 -5.54
N GLN A 318 1.44 -15.72 -4.23
CA GLN A 318 0.32 -16.30 -3.47
C GLN A 318 -0.93 -15.41 -3.46
N ASP A 319 -1.16 -14.66 -4.52
CA ASP A 319 -2.34 -13.77 -4.67
C ASP A 319 -3.65 -14.54 -4.56
N ALA A 320 -3.71 -15.76 -5.11
CA ALA A 320 -4.89 -16.62 -5.03
C ALA A 320 -5.22 -17.02 -3.59
N LEU A 321 -4.20 -17.30 -2.75
CA LEU A 321 -4.38 -17.63 -1.34
C LEU A 321 -4.97 -16.45 -0.57
N LEU A 322 -4.49 -15.23 -0.82
CA LEU A 322 -5.05 -14.03 -0.21
C LEU A 322 -6.51 -13.80 -0.60
N LEU A 323 -6.85 -14.00 -1.88
CA LEU A 323 -8.24 -13.89 -2.34
C LEU A 323 -9.14 -14.95 -1.71
N GLN A 324 -8.67 -16.20 -1.57
CA GLN A 324 -9.42 -17.26 -0.88
C GLN A 324 -9.68 -16.91 0.59
N LEU A 325 -8.64 -16.46 1.32
CA LEU A 325 -8.77 -16.08 2.73
C LEU A 325 -9.67 -14.85 2.88
N ALA A 326 -9.52 -13.83 2.04
CA ALA A 326 -10.37 -12.65 2.05
C ALA A 326 -11.83 -12.99 1.75
N ALA A 327 -12.11 -13.89 0.79
CA ALA A 327 -13.45 -14.35 0.48
C ALA A 327 -14.07 -15.16 1.63
N GLN A 328 -13.28 -15.93 2.37
CA GLN A 328 -13.72 -16.63 3.55
C GLN A 328 -14.11 -15.64 4.68
N ILE A 329 -13.28 -14.60 4.89
CA ILE A 329 -13.60 -13.53 5.84
C ILE A 329 -14.89 -12.79 5.41
N GLU A 330 -15.02 -12.44 4.11
CA GLU A 330 -16.20 -11.77 3.55
C GLU A 330 -17.49 -12.57 3.75
N ALA A 331 -17.41 -13.90 3.63
CA ALA A 331 -18.58 -14.77 3.83
C ALA A 331 -19.06 -14.80 5.28
N GLU A 332 -18.16 -14.74 6.25
CA GLU A 332 -18.48 -14.77 7.68
C GLU A 332 -18.81 -13.37 8.26
N GLN A 333 -18.20 -12.34 7.71
CA GLN A 333 -18.39 -10.94 8.10
C GLN A 333 -18.63 -10.06 6.86
N PRO A 334 -19.83 -10.10 6.25
CA PRO A 334 -20.12 -9.36 5.03
C PRO A 334 -20.03 -7.84 5.24
N TRP A 335 -19.37 -7.16 4.31
CA TRP A 335 -19.25 -5.69 4.30
C TRP A 335 -19.78 -5.05 3.02
N VAL A 336 -20.10 -5.85 1.99
CA VAL A 336 -20.46 -5.36 0.64
C VAL A 336 -21.68 -4.43 0.63
N ASP A 337 -22.60 -4.61 1.59
CA ASP A 337 -23.83 -3.83 1.73
C ASP A 337 -23.68 -2.68 2.74
N GLN A 338 -22.52 -2.52 3.37
CA GLN A 338 -22.24 -1.42 4.29
C GLN A 338 -21.92 -0.15 3.46
N LEU A 339 -22.94 0.47 2.92
CA LEU A 339 -22.81 1.76 2.25
C LEU A 339 -22.75 2.89 3.28
N PRO A 340 -21.91 3.93 3.04
CA PRO A 340 -21.96 5.11 3.88
C PRO A 340 -23.36 5.70 3.84
N THR A 341 -23.90 6.08 4.98
CA THR A 341 -25.10 6.88 5.07
C THR A 341 -24.78 8.27 4.50
N THR A 342 -24.75 8.39 3.19
CA THR A 342 -24.75 9.70 2.54
C THR A 342 -26.10 10.31 2.88
N GLY A 343 -26.10 11.29 3.77
CA GLY A 343 -27.22 12.23 3.83
C GLY A 343 -27.49 12.63 2.38
N ALA A 344 -28.76 12.50 1.97
CA ALA A 344 -29.19 12.64 0.58
C ALA A 344 -28.34 13.67 -0.18
N LEU A 345 -27.66 13.19 -1.25
CA LEU A 345 -27.08 14.07 -2.24
C LEU A 345 -28.20 14.88 -2.89
#